data_c30d501b44a314e34487d8644ddd1bec
#
_entry.id   c30d501b44a314e34487d8644ddd1bec
#
_cell.length_a   1.000
_cell.length_b   1.000
_cell.length_c   1.000
_cell.angle_alpha   90.00
_cell.angle_beta   90.00
_cell.angle_gamma   90.00
#
_symmetry.space_group_name_H-M   'P 1'
#
loop_
_entity.id
_entity.type
_entity.pdbx_description
1 polymer ?
#
loop_
_entity_poly.entity_id
_entity_poly.type
_entity_poly.pdbx_seq_one_letter_code
_entity_poly.pdbx_strand_id
1 'polypeptide(L)'
;MKRSRRRATAPRSLRRPWHPRACVRRAVTLRVDYVTADGRAWLGLVRNLSLQGMYIDSAVRHVTHAVAPGDLLTMAVVLPSGRPCRLRAVVVHGDRHGCGVQFREGPPHALATLARYWASLEEKA
;
A
#
# COMPACT_ATOMS: atom_id res chain seq x y z
N MET A 1 -22.06 22.09 10.25
CA MET A 1 -21.73 21.63 10.09
C MET A 1 -21.47 21.06 10.02
N LYS A 2 -21.42 21.07 10.14
CA LYS A 2 -21.10 20.41 10.01
C LYS A 2 -20.77 19.63 9.72
N ARG A 3 -20.89 19.71 9.55
CA ARG A 3 -20.55 18.89 9.11
C ARG A 3 -19.99 18.13 8.93
N SER A 4 -19.98 18.21 8.83
CA SER A 4 -19.36 17.42 8.65
C SER A 4 -18.96 16.67 8.47
N ARG A 5 -19.17 17.07 8.68
CA ARG A 5 -18.80 16.31 8.42
C ARG A 5 -18.30 15.54 8.23
N ARG A 6 -18.30 15.77 8.09
CA ARG A 6 -17.83 14.94 7.71
C ARG A 6 -17.35 14.14 7.73
N ARG A 7 -17.46 14.34 7.88
CA ARG A 7 -17.17 13.40 7.74
C ARG A 7 -16.91 12.64 7.47
N ALA A 8 -16.88 12.91 7.56
CA ALA A 8 -16.70 12.08 7.25
C ALA A 8 -16.61 11.44 6.46
N THR A 9 -16.41 11.87 6.15
CA THR A 9 -16.28 11.06 5.28
C THR A 9 -15.33 10.16 5.47
N ALA A 10 -15.10 9.98 6.65
CA ALA A 10 -14.29 8.91 6.67
C ALA A 10 -14.61 8.24 5.49
N PRO A 11 -13.69 8.13 4.78
CA PRO A 11 -13.96 7.65 3.52
C PRO A 11 -14.81 6.46 3.66
N ARG A 12 -15.87 6.54 2.98
CA ARG A 12 -16.79 5.46 3.00
C ARG A 12 -16.10 4.15 2.65
N SER A 13 -15.12 4.21 1.78
CA SER A 13 -14.39 3.01 1.40
C SER A 13 -13.71 2.36 2.58
N LEU A 14 -13.29 3.16 3.56
CA LEU A 14 -12.66 2.60 4.75
C LEU A 14 -13.68 2.01 5.69
N ARG A 15 -14.92 2.39 5.53
CA ARG A 15 -15.95 1.90 6.41
C ARG A 15 -16.82 0.84 5.78
N ARG A 16 -16.49 0.42 4.59
CA ARG A 16 -17.16 -0.69 4.03
C ARG A 16 -17.12 -1.83 4.98
N PRO A 17 -18.14 -2.64 4.98
CA PRO A 17 -18.13 -3.81 5.82
C PRO A 17 -16.80 -4.48 5.66
N TRP A 18 -16.14 -4.67 6.74
CA TRP A 18 -14.87 -5.30 6.73
C TRP A 18 -15.02 -6.71 6.20
N HIS A 19 -14.29 -6.98 5.14
CA HIS A 19 -14.36 -8.28 4.51
C HIS A 19 -13.11 -9.05 4.91
N PRO A 20 -13.24 -10.18 5.61
CA PRO A 20 -12.06 -10.88 6.12
C PRO A 20 -11.05 -11.21 5.04
N ARG A 21 -11.50 -11.60 3.85
CA ARG A 21 -10.56 -11.91 2.79
C ARG A 21 -9.73 -10.73 2.36
N ALA A 22 -10.36 -9.55 2.31
CA ALA A 22 -9.67 -8.36 1.87
C ALA A 22 -8.60 -7.95 2.85
N CYS A 23 -8.76 -8.30 4.11
CA CYS A 23 -7.81 -7.92 5.16
C CYS A 23 -6.78 -8.98 5.44
N VAL A 24 -6.88 -10.15 4.81
CA VAL A 24 -5.88 -11.20 5.01
C VAL A 24 -4.57 -10.76 4.38
N ARG A 25 -3.52 -10.74 5.18
CA ARG A 25 -2.20 -10.38 4.72
C ARG A 25 -1.40 -11.64 4.45
N ARG A 26 -0.74 -11.65 3.31
CA ARG A 26 0.11 -12.77 2.93
C ARG A 26 1.53 -12.29 2.82
N ALA A 27 2.45 -13.08 3.37
CA ALA A 27 3.86 -12.74 3.34
C ALA A 27 4.36 -12.76 1.90
N VAL A 28 5.11 -11.73 1.54
CA VAL A 28 5.72 -11.62 0.22
C VAL A 28 7.06 -10.94 0.37
N THR A 29 7.83 -10.91 -0.71
CA THR A 29 9.02 -10.09 -0.80
C THR A 29 9.05 -9.54 -2.20
N LEU A 30 8.61 -8.29 -2.34
CA LEU A 30 8.56 -7.64 -3.63
C LEU A 30 9.25 -6.29 -3.53
N ARG A 31 9.98 -5.94 -4.57
CA ARG A 31 10.58 -4.63 -4.65
C ARG A 31 9.51 -3.58 -4.91
N VAL A 32 9.64 -2.44 -4.26
CA VAL A 32 8.78 -1.31 -4.53
C VAL A 32 9.63 -0.05 -4.59
N ASP A 33 9.41 0.74 -5.63
CA ASP A 33 9.97 2.09 -5.74
C ASP A 33 8.83 3.04 -5.44
N TYR A 34 9.06 4.03 -4.59
CA TYR A 34 8.00 4.96 -4.27
C TYR A 34 8.54 6.36 -4.07
N VAL A 35 7.66 7.33 -4.28
CA VAL A 35 7.99 8.74 -4.18
C VAL A 35 7.07 9.35 -3.14
N THR A 36 7.67 10.06 -2.18
CA THR A 36 6.92 10.75 -1.14
C THR A 36 6.45 12.10 -1.66
N ALA A 37 5.57 12.75 -0.88
CA ALA A 37 4.95 14.01 -1.31
C ALA A 37 5.99 15.11 -1.55
N ASP A 38 7.13 15.03 -0.87
CA ASP A 38 8.19 16.02 -1.06
C ASP A 38 9.08 15.72 -2.27
N GLY A 39 8.72 14.73 -3.07
CA GLY A 39 9.44 14.42 -4.30
C GLY A 39 10.62 13.50 -4.14
N ARG A 40 10.88 12.99 -2.95
CA ARG A 40 12.00 12.08 -2.74
C ARG A 40 11.64 10.67 -3.17
N ALA A 41 12.59 10.00 -3.79
CA ALA A 41 12.42 8.63 -4.24
C ALA A 41 13.04 7.68 -3.24
N TRP A 42 12.35 6.58 -2.97
CA TRP A 42 12.78 5.58 -2.00
C TRP A 42 12.67 4.20 -2.61
N LEU A 43 13.45 3.29 -2.08
CA LEU A 43 13.41 1.89 -2.44
C LEU A 43 13.03 1.10 -1.19
N GLY A 44 12.10 0.18 -1.34
CA GLY A 44 11.70 -0.65 -0.23
C GLY A 44 11.32 -2.04 -0.67
N LEU A 45 10.95 -2.84 0.31
CA LEU A 45 10.46 -4.19 0.08
C LEU A 45 9.07 -4.32 0.66
N VAL A 46 8.15 -4.81 -0.13
CA VAL A 46 6.82 -5.15 0.36
C VAL A 46 6.96 -6.44 1.15
N ARG A 47 6.59 -6.42 2.41
CA ARG A 47 6.72 -7.60 3.28
C ARG A 47 5.44 -8.37 3.42
N ASN A 48 4.32 -7.71 3.27
CA ASN A 48 3.04 -8.41 3.24
C ASN A 48 2.09 -7.66 2.33
N LEU A 49 1.11 -8.38 1.84
CA LEU A 49 0.18 -7.86 0.85
C LEU A 49 -1.23 -8.33 1.18
N SER A 50 -2.18 -7.43 1.11
CA SER A 50 -3.59 -7.75 1.18
C SER A 50 -4.29 -7.08 0.01
N LEU A 51 -5.59 -7.30 -0.12
CA LEU A 51 -6.34 -6.65 -1.19
C LEU A 51 -6.54 -5.15 -0.94
N GLN A 52 -6.28 -4.68 0.27
CA GLN A 52 -6.49 -3.28 0.61
C GLN A 52 -5.20 -2.50 0.76
N GLY A 53 -4.10 -3.17 0.98
CA GLY A 53 -2.85 -2.46 1.21
C GLY A 53 -1.70 -3.38 1.46
N MET A 54 -0.62 -2.82 1.98
CA MET A 54 0.59 -3.59 2.20
C MET A 54 1.49 -2.88 3.21
N TYR A 55 2.46 -3.62 3.74
CA TYR A 55 3.51 -3.05 4.56
C TYR A 55 4.79 -2.99 3.75
N ILE A 56 5.43 -1.82 3.75
CA ILE A 56 6.66 -1.56 3.03
C ILE A 56 7.78 -1.38 4.05
N ASP A 57 8.82 -2.18 3.91
CA ASP A 57 10.01 -2.11 4.73
C ASP A 57 11.02 -1.26 3.97
N SER A 58 11.51 -0.19 4.59
CA SER A 58 12.46 0.69 3.94
C SER A 58 13.81 0.00 3.79
N ALA A 59 14.40 0.11 2.61
CA ALA A 59 15.70 -0.48 2.37
C ALA A 59 16.83 0.34 3.00
N VAL A 60 16.56 1.61 3.30
CA VAL A 60 17.57 2.51 3.85
C VAL A 60 17.29 2.69 5.34
N ARG A 61 17.96 1.89 6.15
CA ARG A 61 17.61 1.80 7.57
C ARG A 61 18.23 2.86 8.44
N HIS A 62 19.36 3.38 8.03
CA HIS A 62 20.06 4.37 8.84
C HIS A 62 19.57 5.79 8.58
N VAL A 63 18.70 5.96 7.64
CA VAL A 63 18.10 7.26 7.34
C VAL A 63 16.68 7.25 7.83
N THR A 64 16.33 8.24 8.62
CA THR A 64 14.97 8.34 9.12
C THR A 64 14.00 8.46 7.94
N HIS A 65 13.08 7.56 7.89
CA HIS A 65 12.09 7.53 6.83
C HIS A 65 10.88 8.33 7.32
N ALA A 66 10.82 9.56 6.90
CA ALA A 66 9.84 10.49 7.45
C ALA A 66 8.54 10.45 6.66
N VAL A 67 7.72 9.47 6.97
CA VAL A 67 6.35 9.45 6.45
C VAL A 67 5.40 9.49 7.63
N ALA A 68 4.26 10.08 7.41
CA ALA A 68 3.25 10.23 8.46
C ALA A 68 1.90 9.72 7.94
N PRO A 69 1.04 9.28 8.84
CA PRO A 69 -0.30 8.87 8.42
C PRO A 69 -0.96 9.98 7.61
N GLY A 70 -1.58 9.58 6.51
CA GLY A 70 -2.22 10.54 5.60
C GLY A 70 -1.36 10.93 4.42
N ASP A 71 -0.07 10.68 4.47
CA ASP A 71 0.80 11.00 3.34
C ASP A 71 0.46 10.12 2.15
N LEU A 72 0.51 10.72 0.97
CA LEU A 72 0.23 10.02 -0.27
C LEU A 72 1.52 9.61 -0.94
N LEU A 73 1.61 8.36 -1.33
CA LEU A 73 2.78 7.82 -2.02
C LEU A 73 2.40 7.42 -3.43
N THR A 74 3.27 7.74 -4.38
CA THR A 74 3.17 7.22 -5.73
C THR A 74 4.18 6.09 -5.84
N MET A 75 3.75 4.92 -6.28
CA MET A 75 4.62 3.75 -6.19
C MET A 75 4.53 2.86 -7.40
N ALA A 76 5.58 2.06 -7.57
CA ALA A 76 5.64 1.00 -8.56
C ALA A 76 6.09 -0.27 -7.85
N VAL A 77 5.19 -1.23 -7.76
CA VAL A 77 5.46 -2.53 -7.14
C VAL A 77 5.88 -3.48 -8.25
N VAL A 78 7.05 -4.08 -8.09
CA VAL A 78 7.58 -4.98 -9.12
C VAL A 78 7.19 -6.41 -8.78
N LEU A 79 6.35 -7.00 -9.62
CA LEU A 79 5.93 -8.37 -9.44
C LEU A 79 7.03 -9.34 -9.86
N PRO A 80 6.94 -10.62 -9.46
CA PRO A 80 7.98 -11.59 -9.84
C PRO A 80 8.18 -11.70 -11.34
N SER A 81 7.17 -11.39 -12.14
CA SER A 81 7.31 -11.38 -13.59
C SER A 81 8.20 -10.24 -14.08
N GLY A 82 8.55 -9.31 -13.20
CA GLY A 82 9.31 -8.12 -13.59
C GLY A 82 8.42 -6.96 -13.99
N ARG A 83 7.12 -7.16 -14.04
CA ARG A 83 6.19 -6.11 -14.47
C ARG A 83 5.90 -5.16 -13.30
N PRO A 84 6.06 -3.85 -13.50
CA PRO A 84 5.71 -2.89 -12.46
C PRO A 84 4.22 -2.64 -12.43
N CYS A 85 3.67 -2.55 -11.22
CA CYS A 85 2.30 -2.12 -11.00
C CYS A 85 2.34 -0.74 -10.38
N ARG A 86 1.86 0.26 -11.10
CA ARG A 86 1.92 1.64 -10.66
C ARG A 86 0.59 2.04 -10.05
N LEU A 87 0.65 2.61 -8.86
CA LEU A 87 -0.55 3.00 -8.15
C LEU A 87 -0.19 4.04 -7.09
N ARG A 88 -1.22 4.56 -6.44
CA ARG A 88 -1.04 5.45 -5.31
C ARG A 88 -1.64 4.85 -4.07
N ALA A 89 -1.04 5.16 -2.94
CA ALA A 89 -1.48 4.65 -1.67
C ALA A 89 -1.31 5.72 -0.60
N VAL A 90 -2.07 5.58 0.48
CA VAL A 90 -1.98 6.51 1.59
C VAL A 90 -1.36 5.78 2.77
N VAL A 91 -0.48 6.48 3.47
CA VAL A 91 0.17 5.93 4.66
C VAL A 91 -0.86 5.86 5.78
N VAL A 92 -1.01 4.68 6.36
CA VAL A 92 -1.90 4.46 7.50
C VAL A 92 -1.12 4.60 8.80
N HIS A 93 0.09 4.04 8.83
CA HIS A 93 0.99 4.23 9.96
C HIS A 93 2.42 4.12 9.45
N GLY A 94 3.33 4.75 10.19
CA GLY A 94 4.74 4.70 9.85
C GLY A 94 5.58 4.49 11.09
N ASP A 95 6.73 3.88 10.91
CA ASP A 95 7.71 3.73 11.97
C ASP A 95 9.10 3.84 11.35
N ARG A 96 10.14 3.62 12.16
CA ARG A 96 11.49 3.81 11.67
C ARG A 96 11.91 2.76 10.65
N HIS A 97 11.16 1.69 10.53
CA HIS A 97 11.53 0.60 9.61
C HIS A 97 10.77 0.68 8.30
N GLY A 98 9.61 1.31 8.29
CA GLY A 98 8.81 1.36 7.09
C GLY A 98 7.44 1.92 7.35
N CYS A 99 6.48 1.53 6.53
CA CYS A 99 5.12 2.04 6.69
C CYS A 99 4.08 1.06 6.16
N GLY A 100 2.91 1.11 6.77
CA GLY A 100 1.74 0.43 6.27
C GLY A 100 0.95 1.39 5.41
N VAL A 101 0.54 0.93 4.24
CA VAL A 101 -0.19 1.78 3.30
C VAL A 101 -1.48 1.11 2.88
N GLN A 102 -2.43 1.92 2.47
CA GLN A 102 -3.68 1.48 1.93
C GLN A 102 -3.81 1.98 0.51
N PHE A 103 -4.19 1.10 -0.40
CA PHE A 103 -4.31 1.48 -1.80
C PHE A 103 -5.40 2.51 -1.97
N ARG A 104 -5.12 3.55 -2.74
CA ARG A 104 -6.08 4.61 -2.99
C ARG A 104 -6.58 4.56 -4.41
N GLU A 105 -5.69 4.61 -5.37
CA GLU A 105 -6.10 4.64 -6.75
C GLU A 105 -4.97 4.16 -7.63
N GLY A 106 -5.33 3.74 -8.82
CA GLY A 106 -4.39 3.31 -9.83
C GLY A 106 -5.19 2.90 -11.03
N PRO A 107 -4.53 2.64 -12.13
CA PRO A 107 -5.21 2.08 -13.27
C PRO A 107 -5.92 0.79 -12.85
N PRO A 108 -7.14 0.57 -13.31
CA PRO A 108 -7.86 -0.64 -12.92
C PRO A 108 -7.07 -1.92 -13.15
N HIS A 109 -6.29 -1.97 -14.22
CA HIS A 109 -5.52 -3.18 -14.49
C HIS A 109 -4.41 -3.40 -13.46
N ALA A 110 -3.86 -2.33 -12.88
CA ALA A 110 -2.79 -2.48 -11.89
C ALA A 110 -3.34 -3.09 -10.60
N LEU A 111 -4.47 -2.58 -10.13
CA LEU A 111 -5.09 -3.13 -8.93
C LEU A 111 -5.56 -4.56 -9.16
N ALA A 112 -6.10 -4.83 -10.35
CA ALA A 112 -6.53 -6.18 -10.68
C ALA A 112 -5.35 -7.14 -10.74
N THR A 113 -4.22 -6.68 -11.24
CA THR A 113 -3.02 -7.50 -11.31
C THR A 113 -2.52 -7.86 -9.92
N LEU A 114 -2.51 -6.87 -9.02
CA LEU A 114 -2.13 -7.13 -7.63
C LEU A 114 -3.10 -8.11 -6.96
N ALA A 115 -4.38 -7.98 -7.23
CA ALA A 115 -5.38 -8.87 -6.67
C ALA A 115 -5.18 -10.30 -7.15
N ARG A 116 -4.88 -10.46 -8.44
CA ARG A 116 -4.60 -11.79 -8.98
C ARG A 116 -3.35 -12.40 -8.37
N TYR A 117 -2.32 -11.57 -8.19
CA TYR A 117 -1.10 -12.05 -7.55
C TYR A 117 -1.38 -12.50 -6.12
N TRP A 118 -2.13 -11.70 -5.37
CA TRP A 118 -2.50 -12.05 -4.00
C TRP A 118 -3.26 -13.38 -3.97
N ALA A 119 -4.20 -13.56 -4.89
CA ALA A 119 -4.96 -14.81 -4.94
C ALA A 119 -4.08 -16.00 -5.27
N SER A 120 -3.06 -15.80 -6.12
CA SER A 120 -2.16 -16.89 -6.46
C SER A 120 -1.34 -17.34 -5.26
N LEU A 121 -1.07 -16.45 -4.33
CA LEU A 121 -0.36 -16.83 -3.11
C LEU A 121 -1.21 -17.77 -2.26
N GLU A 122 -2.50 -17.55 -2.26
CA GLU A 122 -3.41 -18.41 -1.54
C GLU A 122 -3.37 -19.83 -2.10
N GLU A 123 -3.32 -19.92 -3.42
CA GLU A 123 -3.31 -21.23 -4.07
C GLU A 123 -2.04 -22.01 -3.79
N LYS A 124 -0.96 -21.31 -3.51
CA LYS A 124 0.31 -21.97 -3.25
C LYS A 124 0.49 -22.37 -1.80
N ALA A 125 -0.35 -21.85 -0.94
CA ALA A 125 -0.23 -22.08 0.48
C ALA A 125 -0.76 -23.49 0.90
#